data_de1d45d95810396cdca6148e709d744b
#
_entry.id   de1d45d95810396cdca6148e709d744b
#
_cell.length_a   1.000
_cell.length_b   1.000
_cell.length_c   1.000
_cell.angle_alpha   90.00
_cell.angle_beta   90.00
_cell.angle_gamma   90.00
#
_symmetry.space_group_name_H-M   'P 1'
#
loop_
_entity.id
_entity.type
_entity.pdbx_description
1 polymer ?
#
loop_
_entity_poly.entity_id
_entity_poly.type
_entity_poly.pdbx_seq_one_letter_code
_entity_poly.pdbx_strand_id
1 'polypeptide(L)'
;MKTDNGESNPHRFGPVQRLRTRTKVLPEHARGHNRALVLQTLFHAGAMSRADLARETGLTRVTISDLVGEFITDGIVVEKGIRSTTGPGKPPILIDIDRDGHRIVGIDLSGPGAFEGALLSLDGEVLERREVPRPSGGTAAYEAVRALAQELLSLTTVPVLGVGVGAPGIVRPDGLVLTAPNLEWTDFPLEKLLSAALDLPVLVRNDANAAVLAEYTFGQARADMLLIKIGRGVGAGLISDSQPLVGSRFAAGEIGHVVVGTDGGPRCACGKDGCLEAWLSATHLRERIAEAGDEHADAVLREAGTRLGVAVAPIVAALDLSEIVLSGPADLLEGTLIDAATRTLTERTLEGVYDDVVIRLTAQRDIVLRGAAVMVLSSQLGVS
;
A
#
# COMPACT_ATOMS: atom_id res chain seq x y z
N MET A 1 6.68 57.94 -7.02
CA MET A 1 5.88 57.24 -5.99
C MET A 1 5.49 55.90 -6.56
N LYS A 2 6.26 54.86 -6.28
CA LYS A 2 5.96 53.46 -6.65
C LYS A 2 5.51 52.77 -5.36
N THR A 3 4.28 52.34 -5.32
CA THR A 3 3.73 51.48 -4.26
C THR A 3 3.95 50.04 -4.63
N ASP A 4 4.84 49.43 -3.90
CA ASP A 4 5.14 47.98 -3.94
C ASP A 4 4.11 47.28 -3.06
N ASN A 5 3.18 46.53 -3.67
CA ASN A 5 2.24 45.68 -2.95
C ASN A 5 2.81 44.27 -2.93
N GLY A 6 3.62 44.00 -1.92
CA GLY A 6 4.01 42.63 -1.58
C GLY A 6 2.86 41.87 -0.92
N GLU A 7 2.15 41.02 -1.67
CA GLU A 7 1.24 40.04 -1.11
C GLU A 7 2.04 38.94 -0.41
N SER A 8 2.07 38.99 0.92
CA SER A 8 2.57 37.92 1.76
C SER A 8 1.55 36.79 1.78
N ASN A 9 1.90 35.66 1.21
CA ASN A 9 1.15 34.42 1.30
C ASN A 9 1.17 33.86 2.75
N PRO A 10 0.03 33.76 3.49
CA PRO A 10 0.02 33.46 4.92
C PRO A 10 0.06 31.96 5.27
N HIS A 11 0.29 31.03 4.34
CA HIS A 11 0.15 29.60 4.60
C HIS A 11 1.45 28.76 4.44
N ARG A 12 2.61 29.31 4.79
CA ARG A 12 3.78 28.47 5.08
C ARG A 12 3.84 28.17 6.57
N PHE A 13 3.10 27.15 7.01
CA PHE A 13 3.46 26.46 8.24
C PHE A 13 4.81 25.78 7.99
N GLY A 14 5.82 26.18 8.76
CA GLY A 14 7.12 25.50 8.76
C GLY A 14 6.95 24.05 9.21
N PRO A 15 7.95 23.16 8.93
CA PRO A 15 7.84 21.74 9.29
C PRO A 15 7.53 21.61 10.77
N VAL A 16 6.43 20.90 11.08
CA VAL A 16 6.03 20.59 12.45
C VAL A 16 7.19 19.86 13.12
N GLN A 17 7.89 20.50 14.03
CA GLN A 17 8.94 19.87 14.81
C GLN A 17 8.35 18.69 15.57
N ARG A 18 8.82 17.48 15.31
CA ARG A 18 8.44 16.30 16.11
C ARG A 18 8.69 16.61 17.58
N LEU A 19 7.65 16.54 18.40
CA LEU A 19 7.66 16.91 19.81
C LEU A 19 8.67 16.12 20.68
N ARG A 20 9.26 15.04 20.14
CA ARG A 20 10.35 14.27 20.77
C ARG A 20 11.27 13.68 19.70
N THR A 21 12.52 14.10 19.66
CA THR A 21 13.58 13.42 18.89
C THR A 21 13.96 12.14 19.64
N ARG A 22 13.62 10.98 19.09
CA ARG A 22 13.82 9.68 19.78
C ARG A 22 15.18 9.02 19.54
N THR A 23 15.98 9.48 18.55
CA THR A 23 17.23 8.79 18.22
C THR A 23 18.29 9.77 17.72
N LYS A 24 19.55 9.56 18.15
CA LYS A 24 20.71 10.24 17.60
C LYS A 24 20.94 9.74 16.18
N VAL A 25 21.03 10.64 15.21
CA VAL A 25 21.38 10.28 13.83
C VAL A 25 22.84 9.86 13.82
N LEU A 26 23.08 8.56 13.63
CA LEU A 26 24.44 8.00 13.44
C LEU A 26 24.84 8.18 11.96
N PRO A 27 26.15 8.26 11.64
CA PRO A 27 26.64 8.37 10.25
C PRO A 27 26.11 7.24 9.33
N GLU A 28 25.91 6.04 9.87
CA GLU A 28 25.32 4.90 9.16
C GLU A 28 23.87 5.15 8.74
N HIS A 29 23.07 5.80 9.60
CA HIS A 29 21.68 6.19 9.27
C HIS A 29 21.65 7.24 8.16
N ALA A 30 22.63 8.18 8.16
CA ALA A 30 22.73 9.18 7.10
C ALA A 30 23.10 8.54 5.75
N ARG A 31 23.97 7.52 5.73
CA ARG A 31 24.30 6.79 4.49
C ARG A 31 23.11 6.00 3.97
N GLY A 32 22.41 5.25 4.83
CA GLY A 32 21.19 4.52 4.47
C GLY A 32 20.12 5.45 3.91
N HIS A 33 19.90 6.61 4.54
CA HIS A 33 18.98 7.62 4.05
C HIS A 33 19.38 8.16 2.67
N ASN A 34 20.67 8.45 2.45
CA ASN A 34 21.15 8.94 1.15
C ASN A 34 21.01 7.87 0.04
N ARG A 35 21.28 6.58 0.37
CA ARG A 35 21.02 5.47 -0.56
C ARG A 35 19.56 5.41 -0.97
N ALA A 36 18.64 5.40 0.00
CA ALA A 36 17.20 5.38 -0.24
C ALA A 36 16.77 6.59 -1.09
N LEU A 37 17.23 7.81 -0.75
CA LEU A 37 16.89 9.02 -1.47
C LEU A 37 17.31 8.96 -2.96
N VAL A 38 18.51 8.46 -3.26
CA VAL A 38 18.98 8.32 -4.65
C VAL A 38 18.18 7.28 -5.41
N LEU A 39 17.92 6.10 -4.81
CA LEU A 39 17.14 5.03 -5.44
C LEU A 39 15.67 5.44 -5.63
N GLN A 40 15.06 6.10 -4.64
CA GLN A 40 13.72 6.67 -4.73
C GLN A 40 13.60 7.67 -5.89
N THR A 41 14.60 8.57 -6.02
CA THR A 41 14.64 9.56 -7.11
C THR A 41 14.73 8.87 -8.48
N LEU A 42 15.62 7.88 -8.64
CA LEU A 42 15.75 7.13 -9.89
C LEU A 42 14.49 6.31 -10.21
N PHE A 43 13.87 5.72 -9.19
CA PHE A 43 12.69 4.89 -9.37
C PHE A 43 11.51 5.67 -9.95
N HIS A 44 11.24 6.87 -9.42
CA HIS A 44 10.10 7.68 -9.85
C HIS A 44 10.39 8.60 -11.03
N ALA A 45 11.59 9.17 -11.11
CA ALA A 45 11.93 10.09 -12.19
C ALA A 45 12.54 9.41 -13.44
N GLY A 46 12.94 8.12 -13.32
CA GLY A 46 13.58 7.38 -14.40
C GLY A 46 15.03 7.78 -14.63
N ALA A 47 15.55 7.49 -15.84
CA ALA A 47 16.96 7.66 -16.19
C ALA A 47 17.46 9.10 -16.02
N MET A 48 18.50 9.29 -15.20
CA MET A 48 19.11 10.58 -14.88
C MET A 48 20.64 10.53 -14.97
N SER A 49 21.29 11.69 -15.16
CA SER A 49 22.75 11.77 -15.01
C SER A 49 23.12 11.96 -13.52
N ARG A 50 24.37 11.61 -13.16
CA ARG A 50 24.89 11.87 -11.81
C ARG A 50 24.80 13.35 -11.42
N ALA A 51 24.89 14.27 -12.38
CA ALA A 51 24.75 15.70 -12.13
C ALA A 51 23.30 16.11 -11.86
N ASP A 52 22.31 15.47 -12.57
CA ASP A 52 20.89 15.70 -12.33
C ASP A 52 20.51 15.16 -10.94
N LEU A 53 20.97 13.93 -10.59
CA LEU A 53 20.75 13.35 -9.25
C LEU A 53 21.30 14.23 -8.14
N ALA A 54 22.52 14.78 -8.30
CA ALA A 54 23.09 15.67 -7.29
C ALA A 54 22.25 16.94 -7.08
N ARG A 55 21.64 17.46 -8.15
CA ARG A 55 20.76 18.63 -8.11
C ARG A 55 19.41 18.32 -7.48
N GLU A 56 18.83 17.19 -7.84
CA GLU A 56 17.50 16.75 -7.36
C GLU A 56 17.53 16.37 -5.88
N THR A 57 18.56 15.60 -5.48
CA THR A 57 18.70 15.12 -4.10
C THR A 57 19.35 16.11 -3.15
N GLY A 58 20.02 17.15 -3.66
CA GLY A 58 20.84 18.08 -2.85
C GLY A 58 22.15 17.45 -2.33
N LEU A 59 22.48 16.22 -2.71
CA LEU A 59 23.70 15.55 -2.31
C LEU A 59 24.91 16.03 -3.12
N THR A 60 26.12 15.91 -2.54
CA THR A 60 27.34 16.30 -3.24
C THR A 60 27.61 15.36 -4.45
N ARG A 61 28.31 15.87 -5.48
CA ARG A 61 28.70 15.04 -6.64
C ARG A 61 29.56 13.85 -6.25
N VAL A 62 30.38 13.99 -5.21
CA VAL A 62 31.21 12.88 -4.69
C VAL A 62 30.33 11.80 -4.09
N THR A 63 29.39 12.19 -3.20
CA THR A 63 28.43 11.25 -2.60
C THR A 63 27.61 10.49 -3.64
N ILE A 64 27.11 11.20 -4.68
CA ILE A 64 26.37 10.58 -5.77
C ILE A 64 27.27 9.60 -6.54
N SER A 65 28.50 9.97 -6.86
CA SER A 65 29.41 9.09 -7.60
C SER A 65 29.76 7.81 -6.83
N ASP A 66 29.97 7.93 -5.53
CA ASP A 66 30.24 6.79 -4.65
C ASP A 66 29.03 5.85 -4.56
N LEU A 67 27.82 6.40 -4.29
CA LEU A 67 26.60 5.63 -4.18
C LEU A 67 26.24 4.94 -5.51
N VAL A 68 26.32 5.65 -6.62
CA VAL A 68 26.04 5.07 -7.96
C VAL A 68 27.06 3.98 -8.28
N GLY A 69 28.34 4.14 -7.93
CA GLY A 69 29.35 3.11 -8.10
C GLY A 69 28.99 1.82 -7.32
N GLU A 70 28.55 1.96 -6.08
CA GLU A 70 28.05 0.83 -5.28
C GLU A 70 26.82 0.17 -5.94
N PHE A 71 25.83 0.94 -6.32
CA PHE A 71 24.58 0.42 -6.93
C PHE A 71 24.85 -0.33 -8.24
N ILE A 72 25.81 0.12 -9.05
CA ILE A 72 26.22 -0.60 -10.26
C ILE A 72 26.92 -1.91 -9.88
N THR A 73 27.77 -1.91 -8.85
CA THR A 73 28.44 -3.12 -8.35
C THR A 73 27.45 -4.12 -7.79
N ASP A 74 26.42 -3.64 -7.07
CA ASP A 74 25.34 -4.44 -6.50
C ASP A 74 24.33 -4.91 -7.58
N GLY A 75 24.45 -4.44 -8.85
CA GLY A 75 23.53 -4.78 -9.93
C GLY A 75 22.15 -4.14 -9.83
N ILE A 76 21.99 -3.10 -8.97
CA ILE A 76 20.71 -2.40 -8.76
C ILE A 76 20.50 -1.30 -9.79
N VAL A 77 21.58 -0.70 -10.29
CA VAL A 77 21.58 0.42 -11.24
C VAL A 77 22.43 0.07 -12.45
N VAL A 78 21.96 0.49 -13.63
CA VAL A 78 22.67 0.31 -14.91
C VAL A 78 22.91 1.63 -15.62
N GLU A 79 23.92 1.67 -16.49
CA GLU A 79 24.14 2.77 -17.40
C GLU A 79 23.29 2.57 -18.67
N LYS A 80 22.37 3.50 -18.96
CA LYS A 80 21.42 3.45 -20.10
C LYS A 80 21.96 4.16 -21.37
N GLY A 81 23.22 4.58 -21.37
CA GLY A 81 23.83 5.27 -22.49
C GLY A 81 23.98 6.78 -22.29
N ILE A 82 24.18 7.49 -23.36
CA ILE A 82 24.57 8.91 -23.38
C ILE A 82 23.36 9.75 -23.77
N ARG A 83 23.06 10.81 -23.00
CA ARG A 83 22.05 11.82 -23.37
C ARG A 83 22.60 12.66 -24.54
N SER A 84 21.83 12.76 -25.62
CA SER A 84 22.15 13.70 -26.73
C SER A 84 22.07 15.14 -26.19
N THR A 85 23.19 15.85 -26.24
CA THR A 85 23.26 17.27 -25.88
C THR A 85 23.83 18.09 -27.04
N THR A 86 23.23 19.25 -27.27
CA THR A 86 23.70 20.20 -28.32
C THR A 86 24.73 21.20 -27.81
N GLY A 87 25.15 21.09 -26.52
CA GLY A 87 26.09 22.00 -25.89
C GLY A 87 27.54 21.50 -25.86
N PRO A 88 28.53 22.38 -25.61
CA PRO A 88 29.91 21.99 -25.44
C PRO A 88 30.11 21.18 -24.16
N GLY A 89 30.90 20.09 -24.25
CA GLY A 89 31.24 19.21 -23.12
C GLY A 89 31.04 17.74 -23.42
N LYS A 90 31.58 16.86 -22.53
CA LYS A 90 31.34 15.40 -22.65
C LYS A 90 29.86 15.12 -22.32
N PRO A 91 29.14 14.43 -23.23
CA PRO A 91 27.74 14.10 -22.94
C PRO A 91 27.58 13.29 -21.67
N PRO A 92 26.57 13.58 -20.82
CA PRO A 92 26.36 12.87 -19.57
C PRO A 92 25.86 11.44 -19.83
N ILE A 93 26.41 10.49 -19.05
CA ILE A 93 25.92 9.11 -18.99
C ILE A 93 24.66 9.10 -18.13
N LEU A 94 23.59 8.52 -18.67
CA LEU A 94 22.35 8.29 -17.94
C LEU A 94 22.46 6.97 -17.16
N ILE A 95 21.94 6.98 -15.96
CA ILE A 95 21.83 5.82 -15.08
C ILE A 95 20.37 5.64 -14.69
N ASP A 96 19.94 4.40 -14.51
CA ASP A 96 18.58 4.04 -14.10
C ASP A 96 18.61 2.79 -13.25
N ILE A 97 17.52 2.50 -12.54
CA ILE A 97 17.31 1.22 -11.88
C ILE A 97 17.36 0.09 -12.91
N ASP A 98 18.05 -0.99 -12.59
CA ASP A 98 18.02 -2.22 -13.41
C ASP A 98 16.73 -3.01 -13.11
N ARG A 99 15.65 -2.60 -13.79
CA ARG A 99 14.30 -3.18 -13.59
C ARG A 99 14.20 -4.64 -14.02
N ASP A 100 15.11 -5.09 -14.86
CA ASP A 100 15.18 -6.46 -15.37
C ASP A 100 16.15 -7.34 -14.57
N GLY A 101 17.06 -6.74 -13.81
CA GLY A 101 18.11 -7.43 -13.04
C GLY A 101 17.62 -8.15 -11.81
N HIS A 102 16.39 -7.87 -11.35
CA HIS A 102 15.83 -8.44 -10.12
C HIS A 102 14.34 -8.78 -10.26
N ARG A 103 13.89 -9.69 -9.39
CA ARG A 103 12.47 -10.08 -9.25
C ARG A 103 12.05 -9.98 -7.79
N ILE A 104 10.74 -10.00 -7.57
CA ILE A 104 10.11 -10.06 -6.25
C ILE A 104 9.06 -11.15 -6.28
N VAL A 105 8.92 -11.90 -5.20
CA VAL A 105 7.77 -12.81 -5.01
C VAL A 105 6.76 -12.12 -4.11
N GLY A 106 5.53 -11.95 -4.60
CA GLY A 106 4.38 -11.45 -3.85
C GLY A 106 3.40 -12.57 -3.56
N ILE A 107 2.85 -12.61 -2.35
CA ILE A 107 1.83 -13.60 -1.95
C ILE A 107 0.67 -12.88 -1.27
N ASP A 108 -0.57 -13.22 -1.67
CA ASP A 108 -1.82 -12.77 -1.06
C ASP A 108 -2.54 -13.94 -0.41
N LEU A 109 -2.71 -13.88 0.91
CA LEU A 109 -3.41 -14.88 1.71
C LEU A 109 -4.88 -14.52 2.01
N SER A 110 -5.37 -13.39 1.48
CA SER A 110 -6.70 -12.87 1.76
C SER A 110 -7.81 -13.41 0.87
N GLY A 111 -7.45 -14.14 -0.19
CA GLY A 111 -8.40 -14.73 -1.13
C GLY A 111 -9.44 -15.64 -0.49
N PRO A 112 -10.67 -15.73 -1.06
CA PRO A 112 -11.79 -16.45 -0.43
C PRO A 112 -11.58 -17.97 -0.36
N GLY A 113 -10.88 -18.56 -1.31
CA GLY A 113 -10.73 -20.02 -1.42
C GLY A 113 -9.32 -20.49 -1.72
N ALA A 114 -8.41 -19.57 -2.05
CA ALA A 114 -7.07 -19.90 -2.46
C ALA A 114 -6.08 -18.85 -1.94
N PHE A 115 -4.81 -19.22 -1.88
CA PHE A 115 -3.69 -18.31 -1.76
C PHE A 115 -3.17 -18.03 -3.16
N GLU A 116 -2.96 -16.76 -3.46
CA GLU A 116 -2.40 -16.32 -4.73
C GLU A 116 -0.95 -15.89 -4.53
N GLY A 117 -0.10 -16.24 -5.50
CA GLY A 117 1.27 -15.80 -5.52
C GLY A 117 1.68 -15.38 -6.93
N ALA A 118 2.62 -14.45 -6.99
CA ALA A 118 3.15 -13.96 -8.25
C ALA A 118 4.66 -13.70 -8.19
N LEU A 119 5.32 -13.94 -9.32
CA LEU A 119 6.63 -13.40 -9.61
C LEU A 119 6.41 -12.01 -10.24
N LEU A 120 7.02 -10.98 -9.66
CA LEU A 120 6.80 -9.59 -10.04
C LEU A 120 8.10 -8.94 -10.51
N SER A 121 7.98 -7.97 -11.42
CA SER A 121 9.04 -7.01 -11.75
C SER A 121 9.20 -5.99 -10.60
N LEU A 122 10.25 -5.17 -10.66
CA LEU A 122 10.42 -4.06 -9.70
C LEU A 122 9.33 -2.97 -9.84
N ASP A 123 8.64 -2.89 -10.98
CA ASP A 123 7.51 -2.00 -11.20
C ASP A 123 6.17 -2.58 -10.71
N GLY A 124 6.22 -3.74 -10.05
CA GLY A 124 5.04 -4.43 -9.54
C GLY A 124 4.19 -5.08 -10.62
N GLU A 125 4.71 -5.30 -11.82
CA GLU A 125 4.02 -6.04 -12.89
C GLU A 125 4.08 -7.54 -12.62
N VAL A 126 2.94 -8.22 -12.75
CA VAL A 126 2.85 -9.67 -12.61
C VAL A 126 3.42 -10.34 -13.86
N LEU A 127 4.52 -11.07 -13.68
CA LEU A 127 5.20 -11.82 -14.77
C LEU A 127 4.69 -13.26 -14.83
N GLU A 128 4.55 -13.90 -13.69
CA GLU A 128 4.02 -15.26 -13.55
C GLU A 128 3.09 -15.32 -12.34
N ARG A 129 2.06 -16.15 -12.41
CA ARG A 129 1.08 -16.33 -11.32
C ARG A 129 0.94 -17.80 -10.97
N ARG A 130 0.76 -18.08 -9.69
CA ARG A 130 0.39 -19.38 -9.15
C ARG A 130 -0.70 -19.21 -8.11
N GLU A 131 -1.52 -20.23 -7.99
CA GLU A 131 -2.61 -20.28 -7.03
C GLU A 131 -2.63 -21.67 -6.39
N VAL A 132 -2.83 -21.71 -5.07
CA VAL A 132 -3.01 -22.97 -4.34
C VAL A 132 -4.29 -22.90 -3.52
N PRO A 133 -5.12 -23.96 -3.49
CA PRO A 133 -6.29 -23.99 -2.62
C PRO A 133 -5.90 -23.71 -1.18
N ARG A 134 -6.69 -22.89 -0.48
CA ARG A 134 -6.47 -22.62 0.94
C ARG A 134 -6.82 -23.85 1.76
N PRO A 135 -5.87 -24.50 2.45
CA PRO A 135 -6.16 -25.65 3.28
C PRO A 135 -6.81 -25.23 4.60
N SER A 136 -7.42 -26.19 5.30
CA SER A 136 -7.85 -26.02 6.69
C SER A 136 -6.70 -26.32 7.63
N GLY A 137 -6.61 -25.56 8.73
CA GLY A 137 -5.58 -25.72 9.75
C GLY A 137 -4.32 -24.87 9.54
N GLY A 138 -3.85 -24.25 10.61
CA GLY A 138 -2.77 -23.26 10.56
C GLY A 138 -1.43 -23.82 10.06
N THR A 139 -1.09 -25.06 10.40
CA THR A 139 0.14 -25.72 9.93
C THR A 139 0.07 -26.01 8.43
N ALA A 140 -1.08 -26.52 7.96
CA ALA A 140 -1.28 -26.81 6.54
C ALA A 140 -1.28 -25.50 5.70
N ALA A 141 -1.84 -24.41 6.24
CA ALA A 141 -1.79 -23.11 5.62
C ALA A 141 -0.34 -22.61 5.45
N TYR A 142 0.48 -22.74 6.48
CA TYR A 142 1.91 -22.39 6.40
C TYR A 142 2.65 -23.21 5.34
N GLU A 143 2.45 -24.53 5.33
CA GLU A 143 3.12 -25.40 4.35
C GLU A 143 2.70 -25.07 2.91
N ALA A 144 1.44 -24.73 2.69
CA ALA A 144 0.95 -24.29 1.38
C ALA A 144 1.60 -22.97 0.94
N VAL A 145 1.72 -21.99 1.85
CA VAL A 145 2.39 -20.72 1.57
C VAL A 145 3.87 -20.94 1.26
N ARG A 146 4.55 -21.78 2.04
CA ARG A 146 5.97 -22.11 1.83
C ARG A 146 6.18 -22.80 0.46
N ALA A 147 5.34 -23.76 0.13
CA ALA A 147 5.41 -24.48 -1.16
C ALA A 147 5.14 -23.53 -2.34
N LEU A 148 4.15 -22.65 -2.23
CA LEU A 148 3.83 -21.63 -3.24
C LEU A 148 5.03 -20.68 -3.47
N ALA A 149 5.67 -20.21 -2.39
CA ALA A 149 6.86 -19.38 -2.51
C ALA A 149 8.01 -20.11 -3.20
N GLN A 150 8.29 -21.38 -2.83
CA GLN A 150 9.33 -22.20 -3.45
C GLN A 150 9.06 -22.46 -4.94
N GLU A 151 7.80 -22.73 -5.30
CA GLU A 151 7.40 -22.88 -6.70
C GLU A 151 7.70 -21.60 -7.49
N LEU A 152 7.25 -20.44 -7.01
CA LEU A 152 7.49 -19.15 -7.68
C LEU A 152 8.99 -18.84 -7.83
N LEU A 153 9.79 -19.13 -6.81
CA LEU A 153 11.25 -18.97 -6.85
C LEU A 153 11.88 -19.85 -7.92
N SER A 154 11.33 -21.04 -8.19
CA SER A 154 11.83 -21.96 -9.21
C SER A 154 11.57 -21.51 -10.65
N LEU A 155 10.67 -20.53 -10.86
CA LEU A 155 10.30 -20.01 -12.17
C LEU A 155 11.29 -18.99 -12.75
N THR A 156 12.28 -18.57 -11.97
CA THR A 156 13.24 -17.56 -12.42
C THR A 156 14.67 -17.94 -12.07
N THR A 157 15.60 -17.54 -12.95
CA THR A 157 17.04 -17.57 -12.69
C THR A 157 17.56 -16.17 -12.35
N VAL A 158 16.72 -15.13 -12.50
CA VAL A 158 17.05 -13.77 -12.13
C VAL A 158 17.02 -13.64 -10.59
N PRO A 159 17.98 -12.96 -9.98
CA PRO A 159 18.01 -12.77 -8.53
C PRO A 159 16.70 -12.23 -7.95
N VAL A 160 16.23 -12.81 -6.86
CA VAL A 160 15.03 -12.36 -6.15
C VAL A 160 15.42 -11.53 -4.95
N LEU A 161 14.93 -10.28 -4.87
CA LEU A 161 15.21 -9.36 -3.76
C LEU A 161 14.59 -9.81 -2.44
N GLY A 162 13.47 -10.52 -2.52
CA GLY A 162 12.76 -11.00 -1.34
C GLY A 162 11.34 -11.43 -1.64
N VAL A 163 10.65 -11.84 -0.59
CA VAL A 163 9.25 -12.31 -0.61
C VAL A 163 8.39 -11.36 0.23
N GLY A 164 7.36 -10.79 -0.36
CA GLY A 164 6.34 -10.02 0.36
C GLY A 164 5.08 -10.86 0.55
N VAL A 165 4.44 -10.78 1.70
CA VAL A 165 3.21 -11.53 2.01
C VAL A 165 2.17 -10.59 2.60
N GLY A 166 1.01 -10.47 1.94
CA GLY A 166 -0.20 -9.85 2.47
C GLY A 166 -1.03 -10.89 3.22
N ALA A 167 -1.15 -10.78 4.53
CA ALA A 167 -1.87 -11.72 5.37
C ALA A 167 -3.15 -11.08 5.95
N PRO A 168 -4.26 -11.81 6.06
CA PRO A 168 -5.43 -11.33 6.77
C PRO A 168 -5.17 -11.22 8.28
N GLY A 169 -5.93 -10.36 8.96
CA GLY A 169 -5.87 -10.18 10.42
C GLY A 169 -4.83 -9.16 10.88
N ILE A 170 -4.44 -9.22 12.14
CA ILE A 170 -3.53 -8.23 12.75
C ILE A 170 -2.10 -8.74 12.68
N VAL A 171 -1.23 -7.97 12.03
CA VAL A 171 0.18 -8.33 11.82
C VAL A 171 1.09 -7.23 12.40
N ARG A 172 2.06 -7.65 13.20
CA ARG A 172 3.09 -6.74 13.75
C ARG A 172 4.13 -6.35 12.69
N PRO A 173 4.86 -5.24 12.89
CA PRO A 173 5.93 -4.80 11.97
C PRO A 173 7.11 -5.78 11.81
N ASP A 174 7.26 -6.75 12.70
CA ASP A 174 8.24 -7.84 12.61
C ASP A 174 7.64 -9.12 11.99
N GLY A 175 6.49 -9.00 11.33
CA GLY A 175 5.84 -10.10 10.62
C GLY A 175 5.24 -11.19 11.50
N LEU A 176 5.09 -10.94 12.81
CA LEU A 176 4.31 -11.82 13.70
C LEU A 176 2.81 -11.60 13.42
N VAL A 177 2.10 -12.63 13.01
CA VAL A 177 0.64 -12.61 12.88
C VAL A 177 0.04 -12.80 14.26
N LEU A 178 -0.46 -11.71 14.87
CA LEU A 178 -1.08 -11.76 16.20
C LEU A 178 -2.37 -12.57 16.19
N THR A 179 -3.20 -12.36 15.17
CA THR A 179 -4.43 -13.09 14.98
C THR A 179 -4.85 -13.10 13.52
N ALA A 180 -5.15 -14.26 12.98
CA ALA A 180 -5.78 -14.47 11.67
C ALA A 180 -6.74 -15.66 11.79
N PRO A 181 -7.98 -15.43 12.28
CA PRO A 181 -8.93 -16.51 12.57
C PRO A 181 -9.22 -17.41 11.36
N ASN A 182 -9.27 -16.83 10.17
CA ASN A 182 -9.50 -17.55 8.90
C ASN A 182 -8.37 -18.51 8.53
N LEU A 183 -7.18 -18.37 9.14
CA LEU A 183 -6.02 -19.23 8.95
C LEU A 183 -5.68 -20.04 10.21
N GLU A 184 -6.48 -19.92 11.26
CA GLU A 184 -6.25 -20.54 12.57
C GLU A 184 -4.87 -20.16 13.16
N TRP A 185 -4.40 -18.93 12.91
CA TRP A 185 -3.14 -18.41 13.43
C TRP A 185 -3.37 -17.48 14.61
N THR A 186 -2.60 -17.72 15.68
CA THR A 186 -2.48 -16.85 16.85
C THR A 186 -1.00 -16.82 17.24
N ASP A 187 -0.43 -15.62 17.40
CA ASP A 187 0.98 -15.39 17.68
C ASP A 187 1.91 -16.18 16.76
N PHE A 188 1.54 -16.24 15.47
CA PHE A 188 2.24 -17.06 14.48
C PHE A 188 3.40 -16.30 13.82
N PRO A 189 4.67 -16.74 13.96
CA PRO A 189 5.85 -16.02 13.49
C PRO A 189 6.13 -16.28 12.00
N LEU A 190 5.18 -15.91 11.12
CA LEU A 190 5.18 -16.26 9.69
C LEU A 190 6.44 -15.76 8.97
N GLU A 191 6.80 -14.48 9.17
CA GLU A 191 7.99 -13.87 8.52
C GLU A 191 9.27 -14.62 8.88
N LYS A 192 9.48 -14.90 10.17
CA LYS A 192 10.64 -15.64 10.65
C LYS A 192 10.72 -17.06 10.09
N LEU A 193 9.59 -17.76 10.06
CA LEU A 193 9.55 -19.15 9.57
C LEU A 193 9.80 -19.22 8.07
N LEU A 194 9.17 -18.34 7.28
CA LEU A 194 9.38 -18.28 5.83
C LEU A 194 10.81 -17.82 5.49
N SER A 195 11.34 -16.81 6.16
CA SER A 195 12.70 -16.34 5.91
C SER A 195 13.74 -17.44 6.18
N ALA A 196 13.58 -18.20 7.25
CA ALA A 196 14.44 -19.33 7.55
C ALA A 196 14.31 -20.48 6.54
N ALA A 197 13.12 -20.72 6.01
CA ALA A 197 12.86 -21.81 5.05
C ALA A 197 13.29 -21.48 3.63
N LEU A 198 13.31 -20.21 3.25
CA LEU A 198 13.60 -19.76 1.89
C LEU A 198 15.03 -19.18 1.74
N ASP A 199 15.72 -18.91 2.84
CA ASP A 199 17.03 -18.22 2.90
C ASP A 199 17.01 -16.87 2.15
N LEU A 200 15.87 -16.14 2.27
CA LEU A 200 15.63 -14.84 1.62
C LEU A 200 15.01 -13.87 2.63
N PRO A 201 15.13 -12.55 2.38
CA PRO A 201 14.32 -11.57 3.07
C PRO A 201 12.82 -11.83 2.83
N VAL A 202 12.06 -11.96 3.91
CA VAL A 202 10.60 -12.07 3.86
C VAL A 202 10.00 -10.93 4.66
N LEU A 203 8.92 -10.34 4.15
CA LEU A 203 8.16 -9.29 4.82
C LEU A 203 6.69 -9.67 4.84
N VAL A 204 6.09 -9.64 6.02
CA VAL A 204 4.67 -9.97 6.21
C VAL A 204 3.95 -8.75 6.78
N ARG A 205 2.85 -8.33 6.15
CA ARG A 205 1.98 -7.25 6.63
C ARG A 205 0.52 -7.66 6.47
N ASN A 206 -0.36 -6.92 7.14
CA ASN A 206 -1.79 -7.04 6.86
C ASN A 206 -2.07 -6.73 5.36
N ASP A 207 -3.01 -7.45 4.76
CA ASP A 207 -3.34 -7.36 3.34
C ASP A 207 -3.85 -5.98 2.90
N ALA A 208 -4.65 -5.29 3.72
CA ALA A 208 -5.08 -3.92 3.42
C ALA A 208 -3.93 -2.91 3.60
N ASN A 209 -3.02 -3.15 4.55
CA ASN A 209 -1.81 -2.35 4.69
C ASN A 209 -0.85 -2.58 3.50
N ALA A 210 -0.77 -3.77 2.95
CA ALA A 210 -0.04 -4.01 1.70
C ALA A 210 -0.73 -3.30 0.53
N ALA A 211 -2.05 -3.41 0.42
CA ALA A 211 -2.82 -2.78 -0.66
C ALA A 211 -2.65 -1.25 -0.70
N VAL A 212 -2.67 -0.56 0.45
CA VAL A 212 -2.49 0.89 0.47
C VAL A 212 -1.09 1.31 0.01
N LEU A 213 -0.05 0.51 0.27
CA LEU A 213 1.30 0.77 -0.24
C LEU A 213 1.34 0.67 -1.77
N ALA A 214 0.63 -0.30 -2.38
CA ALA A 214 0.55 -0.41 -3.83
C ALA A 214 -0.13 0.80 -4.47
N GLU A 215 -1.24 1.24 -3.90
CA GLU A 215 -1.96 2.42 -4.39
C GLU A 215 -1.10 3.69 -4.28
N TYR A 216 -0.38 3.83 -3.16
CA TYR A 216 0.51 4.97 -2.93
C TYR A 216 1.69 4.99 -3.89
N THR A 217 2.34 3.85 -4.14
CA THR A 217 3.58 3.77 -4.92
C THR A 217 3.32 3.69 -6.43
N PHE A 218 2.34 2.92 -6.87
CA PHE A 218 2.07 2.65 -8.28
C PHE A 218 0.78 3.31 -8.79
N GLY A 219 -0.05 3.84 -7.90
CA GLY A 219 -1.25 4.59 -8.22
C GLY A 219 -0.98 6.09 -8.37
N GLN A 220 -2.04 6.85 -8.44
CA GLN A 220 -2.00 8.32 -8.44
C GLN A 220 -2.53 8.86 -7.11
N ALA A 221 -2.18 8.21 -6.01
CA ALA A 221 -2.68 8.52 -4.69
C ALA A 221 -2.07 9.80 -4.12
N ARG A 222 -2.85 10.47 -3.27
CA ARG A 222 -2.42 11.65 -2.50
C ARG A 222 -1.64 11.23 -1.25
N ALA A 223 -0.92 12.16 -0.63
CA ALA A 223 -0.06 11.91 0.53
C ALA A 223 -0.81 11.45 1.79
N ASP A 224 -2.10 11.83 1.90
CA ASP A 224 -2.98 11.51 3.03
C ASP A 224 -4.23 10.80 2.49
N MET A 225 -4.26 9.48 2.64
CA MET A 225 -5.30 8.66 2.05
C MET A 225 -5.71 7.49 2.94
N LEU A 226 -6.96 7.05 2.76
CA LEU A 226 -7.51 5.82 3.29
C LEU A 226 -7.83 4.87 2.12
N LEU A 227 -7.22 3.69 2.09
CA LEU A 227 -7.67 2.63 1.19
C LEU A 227 -8.56 1.66 1.96
N ILE A 228 -9.74 1.35 1.42
CA ILE A 228 -10.68 0.37 1.97
C ILE A 228 -10.76 -0.81 1.00
N LYS A 229 -10.27 -1.96 1.46
CA LYS A 229 -10.33 -3.22 0.73
C LYS A 229 -11.64 -3.93 1.04
N ILE A 230 -12.47 -4.11 0.02
CA ILE A 230 -13.82 -4.70 0.09
C ILE A 230 -13.79 -6.02 -0.67
N GLY A 231 -13.76 -7.09 0.08
CA GLY A 231 -13.76 -8.45 -0.46
C GLY A 231 -14.67 -9.35 0.38
N ARG A 232 -14.15 -10.49 0.85
CA ARG A 232 -14.82 -11.35 1.82
C ARG A 232 -15.10 -10.63 3.13
N GLY A 233 -14.15 -9.80 3.56
CA GLY A 233 -14.27 -8.88 4.68
C GLY A 233 -14.04 -7.44 4.24
N VAL A 234 -13.97 -6.53 5.21
CA VAL A 234 -13.66 -5.12 5.01
C VAL A 234 -12.48 -4.75 5.90
N GLY A 235 -11.34 -4.46 5.29
CA GLY A 235 -10.15 -3.95 5.95
C GLY A 235 -9.73 -2.61 5.36
N ALA A 236 -8.94 -1.84 6.09
CA ALA A 236 -8.40 -0.60 5.55
C ALA A 236 -6.91 -0.44 5.85
N GLY A 237 -6.23 0.29 4.98
CA GLY A 237 -4.88 0.79 5.16
C GLY A 237 -4.86 2.31 5.10
N LEU A 238 -4.00 2.92 5.87
CA LEU A 238 -3.90 4.39 5.98
C LEU A 238 -2.48 4.84 5.65
N ILE A 239 -2.39 5.91 4.88
CA ILE A 239 -1.18 6.72 4.70
C ILE A 239 -1.49 8.10 5.29
N SER A 240 -0.60 8.65 6.10
CA SER A 240 -0.66 10.01 6.59
C SER A 240 0.74 10.59 6.63
N ASP A 241 0.89 11.82 6.11
CA ASP A 241 2.21 12.45 5.91
C ASP A 241 3.17 11.52 5.14
N SER A 242 2.65 10.88 4.07
CA SER A 242 3.38 9.91 3.23
C SER A 242 3.94 8.71 4.00
N GLN A 243 3.38 8.37 5.17
CA GLN A 243 3.81 7.24 5.99
C GLN A 243 2.64 6.31 6.33
N PRO A 244 2.84 4.98 6.27
CA PRO A 244 1.82 4.04 6.69
C PRO A 244 1.50 4.18 8.19
N LEU A 245 0.23 4.30 8.52
CA LEU A 245 -0.26 4.37 9.89
C LEU A 245 -0.71 2.99 10.36
N VAL A 246 0.06 2.36 11.24
CA VAL A 246 -0.24 1.01 11.76
C VAL A 246 -0.84 1.02 13.18
N GLY A 247 -0.73 2.14 13.88
CA GLY A 247 -1.24 2.31 15.26
C GLY A 247 -0.40 1.59 16.33
N SER A 248 -0.71 1.87 17.59
CA SER A 248 0.04 1.34 18.75
C SER A 248 -0.21 -0.14 19.02
N ARG A 249 -1.30 -0.69 18.51
CA ARG A 249 -1.66 -2.12 18.61
C ARG A 249 -1.63 -2.82 17.26
N PHE A 250 -1.09 -2.17 16.24
CA PHE A 250 -0.98 -2.69 14.86
C PHE A 250 -2.33 -2.98 14.19
N ALA A 251 -3.41 -2.39 14.71
CA ALA A 251 -4.78 -2.60 14.29
C ALA A 251 -5.42 -1.31 13.72
N ALA A 252 -4.62 -0.33 13.27
CA ALA A 252 -5.15 0.78 12.51
C ALA A 252 -5.73 0.24 11.20
N GLY A 253 -6.95 0.70 10.85
CA GLY A 253 -7.64 0.18 9.66
C GLY A 253 -8.66 -0.93 9.92
N GLU A 254 -8.82 -1.43 11.15
CA GLU A 254 -9.86 -2.40 11.52
C GLU A 254 -11.27 -1.77 11.56
N ILE A 255 -11.56 -0.89 10.60
CA ILE A 255 -12.84 -0.15 10.49
C ILE A 255 -14.01 -1.05 10.10
N GLY A 256 -13.74 -2.20 9.49
CA GLY A 256 -14.76 -3.18 9.13
C GLY A 256 -15.59 -3.64 10.34
N HIS A 257 -14.98 -3.67 11.53
CA HIS A 257 -15.66 -4.10 12.76
C HIS A 257 -16.19 -2.95 13.63
N VAL A 258 -16.21 -1.72 13.11
CA VAL A 258 -16.88 -0.58 13.72
C VAL A 258 -18.38 -0.68 13.43
N VAL A 259 -19.21 -0.57 14.50
CA VAL A 259 -20.66 -0.51 14.36
C VAL A 259 -21.05 0.85 13.77
N VAL A 260 -21.76 0.85 12.64
CA VAL A 260 -22.17 2.06 11.94
C VAL A 260 -23.66 2.30 12.04
N GLY A 261 -24.02 3.42 12.66
CA GLY A 261 -25.40 3.77 12.99
C GLY A 261 -25.80 3.34 14.40
N THR A 262 -27.03 3.67 14.79
CA THR A 262 -27.63 3.39 16.11
C THR A 262 -28.91 2.57 16.00
N ASP A 263 -29.24 2.13 14.81
CA ASP A 263 -30.51 1.48 14.42
C ASP A 263 -30.39 -0.04 14.26
N GLY A 264 -29.29 -0.62 14.79
CA GLY A 264 -28.96 -2.03 14.63
C GLY A 264 -28.28 -2.32 13.28
N GLY A 265 -28.55 -3.50 12.71
CA GLY A 265 -27.98 -3.88 11.42
C GLY A 265 -27.71 -5.38 11.28
N PRO A 266 -27.15 -5.81 10.16
CA PRO A 266 -26.85 -7.22 9.92
C PRO A 266 -25.85 -7.78 10.93
N ARG A 267 -25.96 -9.08 11.20
CA ARG A 267 -25.03 -9.80 12.07
C ARG A 267 -23.66 -9.89 11.43
N CYS A 268 -22.63 -9.50 12.16
CA CYS A 268 -21.24 -9.66 11.76
C CYS A 268 -20.64 -10.94 12.34
N ALA A 269 -19.69 -11.55 11.61
CA ALA A 269 -18.95 -12.73 12.07
C ALA A 269 -18.19 -12.50 13.39
N CYS A 270 -17.86 -11.25 13.74
CA CYS A 270 -17.22 -10.89 15.02
C CYS A 270 -18.15 -10.96 16.23
N GLY A 271 -19.44 -11.23 16.01
CA GLY A 271 -20.45 -11.36 17.06
C GLY A 271 -21.24 -10.10 17.39
N LYS A 272 -20.96 -8.96 16.76
CA LYS A 272 -21.73 -7.70 16.87
C LYS A 272 -22.74 -7.58 15.75
N ASP A 273 -23.72 -6.70 15.92
CA ASP A 273 -24.68 -6.31 14.89
C ASP A 273 -24.31 -4.92 14.37
N GLY A 274 -24.48 -4.69 13.04
CA GLY A 274 -24.29 -3.38 12.40
C GLY A 274 -22.84 -2.98 12.15
N CYS A 275 -21.88 -3.92 12.19
CA CYS A 275 -20.50 -3.63 11.74
C CYS A 275 -20.48 -3.21 10.27
N LEU A 276 -19.57 -2.30 9.90
CA LEU A 276 -19.41 -1.86 8.50
C LEU A 276 -19.22 -3.04 7.53
N GLU A 277 -18.47 -4.06 7.95
CA GLU A 277 -18.25 -5.28 7.16
C GLU A 277 -19.55 -6.00 6.79
N ALA A 278 -20.49 -6.10 7.74
CA ALA A 278 -21.78 -6.74 7.51
C ALA A 278 -22.68 -5.95 6.53
N TRP A 279 -22.42 -4.65 6.35
CA TRP A 279 -23.08 -3.81 5.36
C TRP A 279 -22.40 -3.81 4.01
N LEU A 280 -21.06 -3.91 3.97
CA LEU A 280 -20.23 -3.51 2.82
C LEU A 280 -19.44 -4.64 2.18
N SER A 281 -19.19 -5.77 2.88
CA SER A 281 -18.42 -6.85 2.24
C SER A 281 -19.11 -7.36 0.97
N ALA A 282 -18.33 -7.73 -0.03
CA ALA A 282 -18.84 -8.16 -1.33
C ALA A 282 -19.80 -9.36 -1.20
N THR A 283 -19.54 -10.26 -0.25
CA THR A 283 -20.40 -11.41 0.04
C THR A 283 -21.77 -10.95 0.54
N HIS A 284 -21.80 -10.12 1.59
CA HIS A 284 -23.07 -9.62 2.15
C HIS A 284 -23.83 -8.73 1.17
N LEU A 285 -23.14 -7.92 0.35
CA LEU A 285 -23.82 -7.12 -0.68
C LEU A 285 -24.52 -8.01 -1.70
N ARG A 286 -23.86 -9.06 -2.19
CA ARG A 286 -24.47 -10.00 -3.15
C ARG A 286 -25.64 -10.79 -2.54
N GLU A 287 -25.50 -11.24 -1.30
CA GLU A 287 -26.58 -11.93 -0.56
C GLU A 287 -27.80 -10.99 -0.41
N ARG A 288 -27.60 -9.76 0.04
CA ARG A 288 -28.68 -8.78 0.23
C ARG A 288 -29.36 -8.37 -1.09
N ILE A 289 -28.58 -8.23 -2.18
CA ILE A 289 -29.14 -7.96 -3.51
C ILE A 289 -29.99 -9.17 -3.96
N ALA A 290 -29.50 -10.40 -3.80
CA ALA A 290 -30.24 -11.59 -4.17
C ALA A 290 -31.53 -11.76 -3.35
N GLU A 291 -31.52 -11.41 -2.07
CA GLU A 291 -32.71 -11.43 -1.19
C GLU A 291 -33.74 -10.35 -1.56
N ALA A 292 -33.26 -9.15 -1.91
CA ALA A 292 -34.12 -8.01 -2.26
C ALA A 292 -34.70 -8.09 -3.67
N GLY A 293 -34.04 -8.82 -4.59
CA GLY A 293 -34.30 -8.83 -6.02
C GLY A 293 -33.51 -7.75 -6.77
N ASP A 294 -33.15 -8.04 -8.03
CA ASP A 294 -32.30 -7.18 -8.85
C ASP A 294 -32.88 -5.77 -9.03
N GLU A 295 -34.20 -5.62 -9.04
CA GLU A 295 -34.89 -4.34 -9.12
C GLU A 295 -34.65 -3.44 -7.90
N HIS A 296 -34.21 -4.00 -6.78
CA HIS A 296 -33.90 -3.27 -5.55
C HIS A 296 -32.39 -3.16 -5.28
N ALA A 297 -31.53 -3.65 -6.17
CA ALA A 297 -30.08 -3.62 -6.01
C ALA A 297 -29.55 -2.21 -5.70
N ASP A 298 -30.04 -1.19 -6.40
CA ASP A 298 -29.68 0.22 -6.17
C ASP A 298 -30.03 0.70 -4.75
N ALA A 299 -31.10 0.22 -4.15
CA ALA A 299 -31.47 0.59 -2.78
C ALA A 299 -30.49 -0.03 -1.77
N VAL A 300 -30.09 -1.29 -1.98
CA VAL A 300 -29.10 -1.99 -1.16
C VAL A 300 -27.73 -1.29 -1.25
N LEU A 301 -27.28 -0.96 -2.48
CA LEU A 301 -26.00 -0.28 -2.71
C LEU A 301 -25.99 1.14 -2.14
N ARG A 302 -27.10 1.87 -2.25
CA ARG A 302 -27.24 3.22 -1.66
C ARG A 302 -27.17 3.19 -0.15
N GLU A 303 -27.81 2.22 0.50
CA GLU A 303 -27.72 2.04 1.95
C GLU A 303 -26.28 1.72 2.37
N ALA A 304 -25.63 0.77 1.71
CA ALA A 304 -24.23 0.42 1.98
C ALA A 304 -23.29 1.63 1.83
N GLY A 305 -23.47 2.42 0.76
CA GLY A 305 -22.72 3.66 0.54
C GLY A 305 -22.97 4.69 1.64
N THR A 306 -24.22 4.86 2.08
CA THR A 306 -24.54 5.73 3.22
C THR A 306 -23.82 5.27 4.49
N ARG A 307 -23.82 3.95 4.80
CA ARG A 307 -23.08 3.39 5.95
C ARG A 307 -21.57 3.62 5.83
N LEU A 308 -21.01 3.50 4.62
CA LEU A 308 -19.62 3.84 4.34
C LEU A 308 -19.33 5.30 4.66
N GLY A 309 -20.13 6.24 4.13
CA GLY A 309 -19.98 7.67 4.39
C GLY A 309 -20.04 8.01 5.90
N VAL A 310 -20.95 7.37 6.64
CA VAL A 310 -21.03 7.51 8.12
C VAL A 310 -19.74 7.05 8.79
N ALA A 311 -19.16 5.92 8.33
CA ALA A 311 -17.95 5.36 8.93
C ALA A 311 -16.71 6.23 8.67
N VAL A 312 -16.58 6.77 7.44
CA VAL A 312 -15.35 7.48 7.01
C VAL A 312 -15.34 8.96 7.39
N ALA A 313 -16.49 9.62 7.53
CA ALA A 313 -16.55 11.05 7.85
C ALA A 313 -15.73 11.44 9.11
N PRO A 314 -15.85 10.75 10.25
CA PRO A 314 -15.02 11.07 11.42
C PRO A 314 -13.52 10.78 11.21
N ILE A 315 -13.17 9.83 10.33
CA ILE A 315 -11.77 9.50 10.04
C ILE A 315 -11.16 10.60 9.16
N VAL A 316 -11.89 11.04 8.12
CA VAL A 316 -11.51 12.18 7.27
C VAL A 316 -11.27 13.42 8.12
N ALA A 317 -12.23 13.77 8.96
CA ALA A 317 -12.13 14.96 9.81
C ALA A 317 -11.01 14.89 10.87
N ALA A 318 -10.70 13.69 11.38
CA ALA A 318 -9.70 13.49 12.43
C ALA A 318 -8.26 13.45 11.89
N LEU A 319 -8.07 12.96 10.66
CA LEU A 319 -6.76 12.75 10.04
C LEU A 319 -6.50 13.71 8.88
N ASP A 320 -7.44 14.59 8.57
CA ASP A 320 -7.38 15.55 7.45
C ASP A 320 -7.07 14.85 6.12
N LEU A 321 -7.81 13.76 5.84
CA LEU A 321 -7.58 12.96 4.65
C LEU A 321 -8.13 13.65 3.41
N SER A 322 -7.38 13.58 2.33
CA SER A 322 -7.74 14.18 1.04
C SER A 322 -8.35 13.17 0.06
N GLU A 323 -8.26 11.86 0.35
CA GLU A 323 -8.71 10.82 -0.57
C GLU A 323 -9.10 9.53 0.15
N ILE A 324 -10.17 8.89 -0.36
CA ILE A 324 -10.59 7.54 0.00
C ILE A 324 -10.58 6.69 -1.27
N VAL A 325 -9.83 5.59 -1.25
CA VAL A 325 -9.74 4.66 -2.36
C VAL A 325 -10.42 3.35 -1.99
N LEU A 326 -11.33 2.88 -2.81
CA LEU A 326 -12.00 1.59 -2.64
C LEU A 326 -11.30 0.55 -3.52
N SER A 327 -11.04 -0.62 -2.97
CA SER A 327 -10.52 -1.78 -3.69
C SER A 327 -11.50 -2.94 -3.53
N GLY A 328 -12.07 -3.43 -4.63
CA GLY A 328 -13.05 -4.52 -4.62
C GLY A 328 -13.79 -4.64 -5.95
N PRO A 329 -14.89 -5.42 -6.00
CA PRO A 329 -15.65 -5.63 -7.23
C PRO A 329 -16.27 -4.34 -7.76
N ALA A 330 -15.89 -3.94 -8.98
CA ALA A 330 -16.37 -2.69 -9.60
C ALA A 330 -17.91 -2.69 -9.79
N ASP A 331 -18.50 -3.84 -10.11
CA ASP A 331 -19.93 -4.04 -10.28
C ASP A 331 -20.76 -3.69 -9.03
N LEU A 332 -20.17 -3.77 -7.86
CA LEU A 332 -20.81 -3.42 -6.59
C LEU A 332 -20.48 -2.00 -6.11
N LEU A 333 -19.30 -1.51 -6.46
CA LEU A 333 -18.75 -0.30 -5.84
C LEU A 333 -18.96 0.96 -6.68
N GLU A 334 -18.87 0.86 -8.00
CA GLU A 334 -19.04 2.01 -8.89
C GLU A 334 -20.49 2.51 -8.93
N GLY A 335 -20.66 3.81 -9.15
CA GLY A 335 -21.96 4.46 -9.28
C GLY A 335 -22.68 4.60 -7.93
N THR A 336 -23.82 3.94 -7.76
CA THR A 336 -24.78 4.17 -6.66
C THR A 336 -24.15 4.14 -5.27
N LEU A 337 -23.21 3.21 -5.01
CA LEU A 337 -22.56 3.08 -3.70
C LEU A 337 -21.61 4.26 -3.44
N ILE A 338 -20.69 4.55 -4.37
CA ILE A 338 -19.75 5.67 -4.24
C ILE A 338 -20.49 7.00 -4.16
N ASP A 339 -21.52 7.21 -4.97
CA ASP A 339 -22.33 8.44 -4.97
C ASP A 339 -23.02 8.67 -3.62
N ALA A 340 -23.56 7.61 -3.02
CA ALA A 340 -24.18 7.68 -1.70
C ALA A 340 -23.17 7.93 -0.60
N ALA A 341 -21.99 7.28 -0.67
CA ALA A 341 -20.90 7.48 0.29
C ALA A 341 -20.37 8.91 0.23
N THR A 342 -20.13 9.43 -0.97
CA THR A 342 -19.64 10.81 -1.18
C THR A 342 -20.65 11.83 -0.64
N ARG A 343 -21.92 11.70 -0.98
CA ARG A 343 -22.97 12.59 -0.46
C ARG A 343 -23.01 12.57 1.06
N THR A 344 -23.00 11.38 1.67
CA THR A 344 -23.05 11.24 3.13
C THR A 344 -21.80 11.79 3.80
N LEU A 345 -20.63 11.63 3.18
CA LEU A 345 -19.37 12.23 3.66
C LEU A 345 -19.50 13.76 3.68
N THR A 346 -19.89 14.39 2.56
CA THR A 346 -20.05 15.84 2.46
C THR A 346 -21.08 16.38 3.47
N GLU A 347 -22.21 15.69 3.66
CA GLU A 347 -23.24 16.09 4.64
C GLU A 347 -22.79 16.00 6.11
N ARG A 348 -21.71 15.24 6.39
CA ARG A 348 -21.23 14.95 7.76
C ARG A 348 -19.88 15.59 8.09
N THR A 349 -19.27 16.27 7.16
CA THR A 349 -18.00 16.98 7.33
C THR A 349 -18.20 18.49 7.26
N LEU A 350 -17.17 19.26 7.60
CA LEU A 350 -17.25 20.71 7.60
C LEU A 350 -17.27 21.23 6.17
N GLU A 351 -18.35 21.91 5.81
CA GLU A 351 -18.54 22.56 4.51
C GLU A 351 -17.39 23.56 4.21
N GLY A 352 -16.93 23.58 2.98
CA GLY A 352 -15.82 24.43 2.51
C GLY A 352 -14.44 23.95 2.89
N VAL A 353 -14.30 22.88 3.71
CA VAL A 353 -13.00 22.28 4.10
C VAL A 353 -12.77 20.95 3.42
N TYR A 354 -13.79 20.09 3.40
CA TYR A 354 -13.67 18.71 2.89
C TYR A 354 -14.46 18.46 1.60
N ASP A 355 -14.86 19.52 0.90
CA ASP A 355 -15.67 19.43 -0.32
C ASP A 355 -14.88 18.80 -1.50
N ASP A 356 -13.57 18.81 -1.44
CA ASP A 356 -12.65 18.24 -2.44
C ASP A 356 -12.14 16.83 -2.11
N VAL A 357 -12.64 16.22 -1.03
CA VAL A 357 -12.30 14.84 -0.69
C VAL A 357 -12.94 13.90 -1.70
N VAL A 358 -12.11 13.09 -2.34
CA VAL A 358 -12.52 12.17 -3.40
C VAL A 358 -12.70 10.77 -2.85
N ILE A 359 -13.85 10.13 -3.15
CA ILE A 359 -14.03 8.68 -3.01
C ILE A 359 -13.98 8.07 -4.41
N ARG A 360 -13.05 7.18 -4.68
CA ARG A 360 -12.90 6.53 -5.98
C ARG A 360 -12.55 5.05 -5.87
N LEU A 361 -12.78 4.32 -6.94
CA LEU A 361 -12.25 2.96 -7.08
C LEU A 361 -10.77 2.99 -7.47
N THR A 362 -9.98 2.04 -6.99
CA THR A 362 -8.61 1.85 -7.45
C THR A 362 -8.58 1.37 -8.91
N ALA A 363 -7.63 1.89 -9.68
CA ALA A 363 -7.32 1.34 -10.99
C ALA A 363 -6.31 0.18 -10.91
N GLN A 364 -5.75 -0.10 -9.71
CA GLN A 364 -4.74 -1.14 -9.54
C GLN A 364 -5.37 -2.52 -9.51
N ARG A 365 -4.87 -3.40 -10.37
CA ARG A 365 -5.14 -4.84 -10.28
C ARG A 365 -4.13 -5.48 -9.33
N ASP A 366 -4.48 -6.64 -8.77
CA ASP A 366 -3.56 -7.43 -7.93
C ASP A 366 -2.93 -6.61 -6.80
N ILE A 367 -3.74 -5.73 -6.21
CA ILE A 367 -3.26 -4.65 -5.34
C ILE A 367 -2.47 -5.17 -4.12
N VAL A 368 -2.83 -6.33 -3.56
CA VAL A 368 -2.11 -6.94 -2.44
C VAL A 368 -0.77 -7.52 -2.90
N LEU A 369 -0.72 -8.20 -4.06
CA LEU A 369 0.52 -8.72 -4.63
C LEU A 369 1.49 -7.58 -4.98
N ARG A 370 0.98 -6.50 -5.55
CA ARG A 370 1.77 -5.29 -5.83
C ARG A 370 2.25 -4.62 -4.55
N GLY A 371 1.40 -4.56 -3.53
CA GLY A 371 1.77 -4.06 -2.21
C GLY A 371 2.86 -4.90 -1.54
N ALA A 372 2.80 -6.22 -1.72
CA ALA A 372 3.85 -7.13 -1.29
C ALA A 372 5.19 -6.80 -1.99
N ALA A 373 5.17 -6.43 -3.27
CA ALA A 373 6.37 -5.94 -3.96
C ALA A 373 6.90 -4.64 -3.36
N VAL A 374 6.02 -3.67 -3.06
CA VAL A 374 6.42 -2.40 -2.42
C VAL A 374 7.07 -2.64 -1.06
N MET A 375 6.56 -3.57 -0.26
CA MET A 375 7.17 -3.92 1.03
C MET A 375 8.63 -4.36 0.86
N VAL A 376 8.91 -5.21 -0.14
CA VAL A 376 10.28 -5.66 -0.46
C VAL A 376 11.12 -4.50 -0.98
N LEU A 377 10.62 -3.71 -1.93
CA LEU A 377 11.31 -2.52 -2.46
C LEU A 377 11.69 -1.54 -1.35
N SER A 378 10.75 -1.25 -0.46
CA SER A 378 10.97 -0.34 0.67
C SER A 378 12.03 -0.88 1.64
N SER A 379 12.00 -2.19 1.94
CA SER A 379 12.95 -2.81 2.85
C SER A 379 14.35 -2.96 2.25
N GLN A 380 14.47 -3.37 0.99
CA GLN A 380 15.75 -3.71 0.36
C GLN A 380 16.40 -2.51 -0.34
N LEU A 381 15.58 -1.62 -0.93
CA LEU A 381 16.06 -0.48 -1.72
C LEU A 381 15.72 0.88 -1.10
N GLY A 382 14.84 0.93 -0.10
CA GLY A 382 14.32 2.17 0.46
C GLY A 382 13.40 2.92 -0.50
N VAL A 383 12.73 2.21 -1.41
CA VAL A 383 11.82 2.75 -2.43
C VAL A 383 10.37 2.47 -2.04
N SER A 384 9.53 3.53 -2.10
CA SER A 384 8.10 3.44 -1.78
C SER A 384 7.31 4.48 -2.56
#